data_3c5ddbf34fdc5a4827ba016292348535
#
_entry.id   3c5ddbf34fdc5a4827ba016292348535
#
_cell.length_a   1.000
_cell.length_b   1.000
_cell.length_c   1.000
_cell.angle_alpha   90.00
_cell.angle_beta   90.00
_cell.angle_gamma   90.00
#
_symmetry.space_group_name_H-M   'P 1'
#
loop_
_entity.id
_entity.type
_entity.pdbx_description
1 polymer ?
#
loop_
_entity_poly.entity_id
_entity_poly.type
_entity_poly.pdbx_seq_one_letter_code
_entity_poly.pdbx_strand_id
1 'polypeptide(L)'
;SYYEHNKVESAAVILPRLLGGESCALVSDAGMPAISDPGEDLVRLCGEHGITVSAAPGPSAVITALAMSGLPTQRFTFEGFLSTSNKSRKEHLETLRHEHRTIVLYEAPHKLVETLGDLYDVLGDRDIALGRELTKLHEEIVRTTIGAALEKYRAERPRGEFVLVIRGAPVEKGPRL
;
A
#
# COMPACT_ATOMS: atom_id res chain seq x y z
N SER A 1 -19.26 2.24 -14.44
CA SER A 1 -17.98 2.17 -13.71
C SER A 1 -18.19 1.51 -12.36
N TYR A 2 -17.15 0.89 -11.82
CA TYR A 2 -17.15 0.22 -10.52
C TYR A 2 -16.16 0.96 -9.61
N TYR A 3 -16.64 1.61 -8.55
CA TYR A 3 -15.81 2.36 -7.60
C TYR A 3 -16.41 2.32 -6.18
N GLU A 4 -15.66 2.72 -5.19
CA GLU A 4 -15.98 2.54 -3.76
C GLU A 4 -17.40 3.00 -3.37
N HIS A 5 -17.87 4.13 -3.94
CA HIS A 5 -19.18 4.69 -3.58
C HIS A 5 -20.36 4.00 -4.25
N ASN A 6 -20.17 3.21 -5.33
CA ASN A 6 -21.24 2.53 -6.04
C ASN A 6 -21.09 1.01 -6.10
N LYS A 7 -20.13 0.44 -5.39
CA LYS A 7 -19.78 -0.99 -5.47
C LYS A 7 -20.96 -1.93 -5.21
N VAL A 8 -21.84 -1.60 -4.26
CA VAL A 8 -23.01 -2.43 -3.92
C VAL A 8 -24.03 -2.41 -5.07
N GLU A 9 -24.36 -1.24 -5.59
CA GLU A 9 -25.29 -1.08 -6.71
C GLU A 9 -24.74 -1.72 -8.00
N SER A 10 -23.46 -1.49 -8.27
CA SER A 10 -22.79 -2.08 -9.43
C SER A 10 -22.67 -3.60 -9.33
N ALA A 11 -22.37 -4.14 -8.15
CA ALA A 11 -22.35 -5.58 -7.92
C ALA A 11 -23.72 -6.22 -8.14
N ALA A 12 -24.80 -5.57 -7.68
CA ALA A 12 -26.17 -6.02 -7.90
C ALA A 12 -26.57 -6.12 -9.40
N VAL A 13 -25.93 -5.32 -10.26
CA VAL A 13 -26.14 -5.38 -11.72
C VAL A 13 -25.21 -6.41 -12.37
N ILE A 14 -23.94 -6.48 -11.92
CA ILE A 14 -22.92 -7.34 -12.54
C ILE A 14 -23.16 -8.81 -12.22
N LEU A 15 -23.46 -9.14 -10.97
CA LEU A 15 -23.58 -10.53 -10.52
C LEU A 15 -24.63 -11.35 -11.28
N PRO A 16 -25.89 -10.86 -11.52
CA PRO A 16 -26.86 -11.61 -12.31
C PRO A 16 -26.39 -11.89 -13.75
N ARG A 17 -25.64 -10.96 -14.36
CA ARG A 17 -25.10 -11.14 -15.71
C ARG A 17 -24.03 -12.22 -15.75
N LEU A 18 -23.14 -12.23 -14.76
CA LEU A 18 -22.13 -13.28 -14.62
C LEU A 18 -22.77 -14.67 -14.39
N LEU A 19 -23.82 -14.73 -13.56
CA LEU A 19 -24.59 -15.96 -13.33
C LEU A 19 -25.33 -16.42 -14.59
N GLY A 20 -25.71 -15.48 -15.47
CA GLY A 20 -26.25 -15.76 -16.80
C GLY A 20 -25.21 -16.22 -17.84
N GLY A 21 -23.93 -16.35 -17.47
CA GLY A 21 -22.85 -16.84 -18.33
C GLY A 21 -22.12 -15.74 -19.10
N GLU A 22 -22.36 -14.46 -18.79
CA GLU A 22 -21.58 -13.36 -19.38
C GLU A 22 -20.18 -13.29 -18.74
N SER A 23 -19.21 -12.76 -19.49
CA SER A 23 -17.85 -12.47 -19.00
C SER A 23 -17.70 -10.99 -18.68
N CYS A 24 -16.95 -10.68 -17.62
CA CYS A 24 -16.63 -9.31 -17.20
C CYS A 24 -15.12 -9.15 -17.05
N ALA A 25 -14.59 -7.99 -17.44
CA ALA A 25 -13.22 -7.59 -17.13
C ALA A 25 -13.24 -6.39 -16.17
N LEU A 26 -12.59 -6.53 -15.02
CA LEU A 26 -12.32 -5.42 -14.11
C LEU A 26 -10.96 -4.82 -14.48
N VAL A 27 -10.95 -3.51 -14.71
CA VAL A 27 -9.74 -2.75 -15.06
C VAL A 27 -9.61 -1.55 -14.12
N SER A 28 -8.38 -1.11 -13.87
CA SER A 28 -8.05 0.10 -13.13
C SER A 28 -7.19 1.03 -13.98
N ASP A 29 -7.01 2.27 -13.55
CA ASP A 29 -6.23 3.27 -14.27
C ASP A 29 -4.75 2.89 -14.33
N ALA A 30 -4.22 2.25 -13.29
CA ALA A 30 -2.83 1.80 -13.24
C ALA A 30 -2.67 0.62 -12.26
N GLY A 31 -1.85 -0.35 -12.63
CA GLY A 31 -1.51 -1.50 -11.77
C GLY A 31 -2.60 -2.59 -11.72
N MET A 32 -2.44 -3.49 -10.75
CA MET A 32 -3.37 -4.58 -10.49
C MET A 32 -4.66 -4.05 -9.83
N PRO A 33 -5.84 -4.34 -10.40
CA PRO A 33 -7.12 -4.04 -9.75
C PRO A 33 -7.26 -4.75 -8.39
N ALA A 34 -8.18 -4.29 -7.55
CA ALA A 34 -8.51 -4.84 -6.24
C ALA A 34 -7.41 -4.73 -5.15
N ILE A 35 -6.24 -4.15 -5.47
CA ILE A 35 -5.18 -3.88 -4.49
C ILE A 35 -5.10 -2.36 -4.27
N SER A 36 -5.68 -1.87 -3.19
CA SER A 36 -5.95 -0.45 -2.92
C SER A 36 -6.82 0.23 -3.99
N ASP A 37 -7.52 -0.57 -4.76
CA ASP A 37 -8.49 -0.22 -5.79
C ASP A 37 -9.78 -1.01 -5.57
N PRO A 38 -10.94 -0.55 -6.06
CA PRO A 38 -12.18 -1.29 -5.98
C PRO A 38 -12.10 -2.65 -6.69
N GLY A 39 -12.75 -3.69 -6.12
CA GLY A 39 -12.88 -4.99 -6.78
C GLY A 39 -12.80 -6.19 -5.86
N GLU A 40 -12.22 -6.08 -4.68
CA GLU A 40 -12.09 -7.18 -3.70
C GLU A 40 -13.45 -7.82 -3.39
N ASP A 41 -14.46 -7.01 -3.14
CA ASP A 41 -15.82 -7.44 -2.85
C ASP A 41 -16.48 -8.17 -4.04
N LEU A 42 -16.23 -7.72 -5.28
CA LEU A 42 -16.72 -8.40 -6.48
C LEU A 42 -16.04 -9.78 -6.65
N VAL A 43 -14.74 -9.87 -6.43
CA VAL A 43 -13.99 -11.15 -6.46
C VAL A 43 -14.53 -12.10 -5.39
N ARG A 44 -14.77 -11.61 -4.18
CA ARG A 44 -15.37 -12.40 -3.09
C ARG A 44 -16.76 -12.91 -3.47
N LEU A 45 -17.63 -12.05 -4.01
CA LEU A 45 -18.96 -12.45 -4.48
C LEU A 45 -18.90 -13.52 -5.59
N CYS A 46 -17.99 -13.37 -6.53
CA CYS A 46 -17.77 -14.41 -7.56
C CYS A 46 -17.41 -15.75 -6.92
N GLY A 47 -16.51 -15.76 -5.93
CA GLY A 47 -16.13 -16.97 -5.20
C GLY A 47 -17.31 -17.61 -4.47
N GLU A 48 -18.14 -16.80 -3.77
CA GLU A 48 -19.35 -17.28 -3.06
C GLU A 48 -20.37 -17.94 -4.01
N HIS A 49 -20.40 -17.55 -5.27
CA HIS A 49 -21.33 -18.06 -6.28
C HIS A 49 -20.68 -19.05 -7.27
N GLY A 50 -19.46 -19.51 -7.02
CA GLY A 50 -18.78 -20.47 -7.89
C GLY A 50 -18.39 -19.93 -9.28
N ILE A 51 -18.32 -18.62 -9.43
CA ILE A 51 -17.93 -17.97 -10.70
C ILE A 51 -16.40 -17.93 -10.77
N THR A 52 -15.83 -18.45 -11.84
CA THR A 52 -14.39 -18.50 -12.06
C THR A 52 -13.84 -17.08 -12.22
N VAL A 53 -12.81 -16.75 -11.43
CA VAL A 53 -12.05 -15.52 -11.52
C VAL A 53 -10.63 -15.85 -11.97
N SER A 54 -10.11 -15.09 -12.93
CA SER A 54 -8.72 -15.16 -13.35
C SER A 54 -8.13 -13.76 -13.39
N ALA A 55 -6.81 -13.65 -13.30
CA ALA A 55 -6.12 -12.37 -13.37
C ALA A 55 -5.04 -12.42 -14.46
N ALA A 56 -4.95 -11.38 -15.27
CA ALA A 56 -3.77 -11.11 -16.07
C ALA A 56 -2.72 -10.49 -15.14
N PRO A 57 -1.53 -11.11 -14.95
CA PRO A 57 -0.47 -10.52 -14.13
C PRO A 57 -0.10 -9.13 -14.66
N GLY A 58 -0.04 -8.16 -13.76
CA GLY A 58 0.22 -6.78 -14.10
C GLY A 58 1.19 -6.11 -13.11
N PRO A 59 1.57 -4.86 -13.38
CA PRO A 59 2.46 -4.09 -12.50
C PRO A 59 1.81 -3.86 -11.14
N SER A 60 2.66 -3.81 -10.11
CA SER A 60 2.27 -3.49 -8.74
C SER A 60 3.27 -2.53 -8.13
N ALA A 61 2.84 -1.35 -7.73
CA ALA A 61 3.70 -0.36 -7.10
C ALA A 61 4.30 -0.87 -5.79
N VAL A 62 3.56 -1.68 -5.02
CA VAL A 62 4.05 -2.36 -3.80
C VAL A 62 5.28 -3.20 -4.10
N ILE A 63 5.15 -4.13 -5.05
CA ILE A 63 6.22 -5.09 -5.38
C ILE A 63 7.41 -4.37 -6.05
N THR A 64 7.13 -3.40 -6.92
CA THR A 64 8.16 -2.59 -7.58
C THR A 64 8.98 -1.81 -6.55
N ALA A 65 8.33 -1.07 -5.65
CA ALA A 65 9.02 -0.33 -4.60
C ALA A 65 9.81 -1.25 -3.66
N LEU A 66 9.21 -2.36 -3.25
CA LEU A 66 9.86 -3.34 -2.39
C LEU A 66 11.13 -3.90 -3.04
N ALA A 67 11.06 -4.30 -4.31
CA ALA A 67 12.21 -4.81 -5.06
C ALA A 67 13.34 -3.76 -5.19
N MET A 68 12.98 -2.48 -5.32
CA MET A 68 13.93 -1.37 -5.45
C MET A 68 14.42 -0.82 -4.11
N SER A 69 13.81 -1.19 -2.98
CA SER A 69 14.05 -0.59 -1.67
C SER A 69 15.45 -0.87 -1.09
N GLY A 70 16.00 -2.06 -1.36
CA GLY A 70 17.20 -2.57 -0.70
C GLY A 70 16.93 -3.09 0.73
N LEU A 71 15.67 -3.17 1.15
CA LEU A 71 15.25 -3.75 2.42
C LEU A 71 14.87 -5.23 2.26
N PRO A 72 14.75 -6.02 3.37
CA PRO A 72 14.38 -7.43 3.29
C PRO A 72 13.05 -7.64 2.55
N THR A 73 13.03 -8.51 1.55
CA THR A 73 11.86 -8.73 0.67
C THR A 73 11.13 -10.05 0.91
N GLN A 74 11.73 -10.98 1.66
CA GLN A 74 11.17 -12.32 1.85
C GLN A 74 9.85 -12.33 2.63
N ARG A 75 9.72 -11.41 3.59
CA ARG A 75 8.53 -11.25 4.41
C ARG A 75 8.23 -9.76 4.53
N PHE A 76 7.05 -9.35 4.14
CA PHE A 76 6.58 -7.97 4.24
C PHE A 76 5.10 -7.94 4.57
N THR A 77 4.64 -6.79 5.03
CA THR A 77 3.23 -6.46 5.20
C THR A 77 2.90 -5.25 4.36
N PHE A 78 1.73 -5.27 3.72
CA PHE A 78 1.20 -4.14 2.97
C PHE A 78 0.01 -3.56 3.71
N GLU A 79 0.12 -2.32 4.12
CA GLU A 79 -0.86 -1.63 4.97
C GLU A 79 -1.74 -0.63 4.19
N GLY A 80 -1.49 -0.49 2.87
CA GLY A 80 -2.23 0.42 2.01
C GLY A 80 -2.05 1.89 2.40
N PHE A 81 -3.13 2.67 2.33
CA PHE A 81 -3.17 4.05 2.81
C PHE A 81 -3.58 4.10 4.28
N LEU A 82 -2.83 4.84 5.08
CA LEU A 82 -3.20 5.09 6.47
C LEU A 82 -4.44 6.00 6.56
N SER A 83 -5.18 5.88 7.66
CA SER A 83 -6.37 6.69 7.91
C SER A 83 -6.06 8.19 7.88
N THR A 84 -6.99 8.98 7.35
CA THR A 84 -6.93 10.45 7.40
C THR A 84 -7.19 10.99 8.80
N SER A 85 -7.87 10.21 9.66
CA SER A 85 -8.07 10.52 11.07
C SER A 85 -6.76 10.31 11.83
N ASN A 86 -6.27 11.35 12.50
CA ASN A 86 -5.03 11.30 13.28
C ASN A 86 -5.08 10.17 14.35
N LYS A 87 -6.22 10.05 15.07
CA LYS A 87 -6.40 9.02 16.10
C LYS A 87 -6.27 7.62 15.49
N SER A 88 -7.08 7.30 14.48
CA SER A 88 -7.09 5.97 13.84
C SER A 88 -5.74 5.65 13.17
N ARG A 89 -5.07 6.65 12.61
CA ARG A 89 -3.73 6.49 12.02
C ARG A 89 -2.70 6.11 13.08
N LYS A 90 -2.68 6.80 14.21
CA LYS A 90 -1.76 6.49 15.31
C LYS A 90 -2.05 5.12 15.93
N GLU A 91 -3.32 4.79 16.15
CA GLU A 91 -3.73 3.46 16.62
C GLU A 91 -3.24 2.36 15.68
N HIS A 92 -3.39 2.54 14.35
CA HIS A 92 -2.87 1.59 13.36
C HIS A 92 -1.33 1.48 13.45
N LEU A 93 -0.62 2.62 13.47
CA LEU A 93 0.85 2.62 13.58
C LEU A 93 1.35 1.96 14.86
N GLU A 94 0.62 2.09 15.99
CA GLU A 94 0.98 1.39 17.23
C GLU A 94 0.96 -0.14 17.06
N THR A 95 0.06 -0.68 16.24
CA THR A 95 0.06 -2.13 15.94
C THR A 95 1.30 -2.58 15.18
N LEU A 96 1.95 -1.66 14.46
CA LEU A 96 3.15 -1.91 13.68
C LEU A 96 4.47 -1.65 14.45
N ARG A 97 4.38 -1.16 15.68
CA ARG A 97 5.57 -0.84 16.51
C ARG A 97 6.55 -2.01 16.63
N HIS A 98 6.04 -3.21 16.78
CA HIS A 98 6.84 -4.43 16.91
C HIS A 98 6.83 -5.32 15.67
N GLU A 99 6.34 -4.81 14.53
CA GLU A 99 6.36 -5.56 13.28
C GLU A 99 7.81 -5.75 12.79
N HIS A 100 8.24 -7.00 12.67
CA HIS A 100 9.59 -7.37 12.24
C HIS A 100 9.74 -7.51 10.74
N ARG A 101 8.62 -7.68 10.01
CA ARG A 101 8.63 -7.73 8.55
C ARG A 101 8.81 -6.33 7.98
N THR A 102 9.26 -6.24 6.75
CA THR A 102 9.26 -4.98 6.01
C THR A 102 7.82 -4.49 5.85
N ILE A 103 7.58 -3.22 6.15
CA ILE A 103 6.27 -2.58 6.09
C ILE A 103 6.19 -1.76 4.81
N VAL A 104 5.11 -1.90 4.04
CA VAL A 104 4.88 -1.12 2.81
C VAL A 104 3.58 -0.33 2.92
N LEU A 105 3.66 0.98 2.65
CA LEU A 105 2.53 1.91 2.69
C LEU A 105 2.43 2.66 1.37
N TYR A 106 1.22 3.04 0.98
CA TYR A 106 0.98 4.09 -0.01
C TYR A 106 0.77 5.43 0.67
N GLU A 107 1.24 6.51 0.06
CA GLU A 107 0.98 7.83 0.60
C GLU A 107 0.83 8.90 -0.48
N ALA A 108 -0.10 9.82 -0.24
CA ALA A 108 -0.33 10.98 -1.07
C ALA A 108 0.65 12.12 -0.70
N PRO A 109 1.08 12.95 -1.66
CA PRO A 109 2.10 13.97 -1.41
C PRO A 109 1.71 14.97 -0.32
N HIS A 110 0.43 15.35 -0.25
CA HIS A 110 -0.07 16.33 0.72
C HIS A 110 -0.10 15.81 2.17
N LYS A 111 0.02 14.49 2.37
CA LYS A 111 0.04 13.85 3.69
C LYS A 111 1.41 13.35 4.10
N LEU A 112 2.36 13.25 3.17
CA LEU A 112 3.64 12.61 3.38
C LEU A 112 4.38 13.13 4.63
N VAL A 113 4.42 14.44 4.84
CA VAL A 113 5.13 15.04 5.97
C VAL A 113 4.50 14.68 7.30
N GLU A 114 3.15 14.71 7.37
CA GLU A 114 2.42 14.32 8.57
C GLU A 114 2.63 12.83 8.88
N THR A 115 2.51 11.98 7.87
CA THR A 115 2.72 10.53 8.00
C THR A 115 4.16 10.20 8.41
N LEU A 116 5.18 10.85 7.85
CA LEU A 116 6.57 10.65 8.26
C LEU A 116 6.80 11.08 9.72
N GLY A 117 6.14 12.14 10.18
CA GLY A 117 6.17 12.56 11.57
C GLY A 117 5.57 11.49 12.50
N ASP A 118 4.39 11.00 12.20
CA ASP A 118 3.74 9.94 12.99
C ASP A 118 4.53 8.61 12.96
N LEU A 119 5.12 8.26 11.81
CA LEU A 119 6.02 7.11 11.69
C LEU A 119 7.25 7.27 12.60
N TYR A 120 7.87 8.44 12.60
CA TYR A 120 9.02 8.74 13.46
C TYR A 120 8.67 8.62 14.94
N ASP A 121 7.54 9.19 15.36
CA ASP A 121 7.08 9.18 16.73
C ASP A 121 6.77 7.76 17.25
N VAL A 122 6.16 6.92 16.39
CA VAL A 122 5.70 5.59 16.79
C VAL A 122 6.76 4.51 16.57
N LEU A 123 7.38 4.50 15.38
CA LEU A 123 8.31 3.43 14.97
C LEU A 123 9.79 3.77 15.30
N GLY A 124 10.09 5.04 15.57
CA GLY A 124 11.46 5.54 15.69
C GLY A 124 12.14 5.78 14.34
N ASP A 125 13.42 6.07 14.37
CA ASP A 125 14.21 6.42 13.17
C ASP A 125 14.70 5.16 12.43
N ARG A 126 13.76 4.43 11.81
CA ARG A 126 14.08 3.24 11.01
C ARG A 126 14.54 3.62 9.60
N ASP A 127 15.26 2.68 8.95
CA ASP A 127 15.54 2.79 7.53
C ASP A 127 14.24 2.78 6.73
N ILE A 128 14.18 3.64 5.71
CA ILE A 128 13.05 3.78 4.80
C ILE A 128 13.54 3.96 3.37
N ALA A 129 12.84 3.39 2.42
CA ALA A 129 12.94 3.72 1.01
C ALA A 129 11.63 4.34 0.54
N LEU A 130 11.70 5.51 -0.09
CA LEU A 130 10.56 6.19 -0.68
C LEU A 130 10.64 6.06 -2.19
N GLY A 131 9.75 5.26 -2.78
CA GLY A 131 9.53 5.21 -4.23
C GLY A 131 8.54 6.30 -4.62
N ARG A 132 8.97 7.22 -5.47
CA ARG A 132 8.15 8.31 -5.97
C ARG A 132 7.92 8.18 -7.46
N GLU A 133 6.67 8.39 -7.92
CA GLU A 133 6.31 8.41 -9.34
C GLU A 133 6.88 7.19 -10.12
N LEU A 134 6.82 6.01 -9.50
CA LEU A 134 7.35 4.76 -10.08
C LEU A 134 6.80 4.53 -11.48
N THR A 135 7.67 4.16 -12.41
CA THR A 135 7.41 3.93 -13.84
C THR A 135 7.03 5.18 -14.65
N LYS A 136 7.03 6.37 -14.03
CA LYS A 136 6.74 7.65 -14.70
C LYS A 136 8.02 8.46 -14.97
N LEU A 137 7.88 9.57 -15.69
CA LEU A 137 9.01 10.43 -16.10
C LEU A 137 9.87 10.93 -14.91
N HIS A 138 9.24 11.14 -13.76
CA HIS A 138 9.90 11.64 -12.55
C HIS A 138 10.09 10.55 -11.49
N GLU A 139 10.31 9.31 -11.94
CA GLU A 139 10.63 8.21 -11.03
C GLU A 139 11.86 8.52 -10.18
N GLU A 140 11.73 8.30 -8.89
CA GLU A 140 12.81 8.45 -7.93
C GLU A 140 12.70 7.39 -6.83
N ILE A 141 13.84 6.88 -6.36
CA ILE A 141 13.93 6.07 -5.14
C ILE A 141 14.91 6.70 -4.16
N VAL A 142 14.41 7.16 -3.02
CA VAL A 142 15.21 7.75 -1.95
C VAL A 142 15.36 6.73 -0.83
N ARG A 143 16.59 6.30 -0.52
CA ARG A 143 16.91 5.40 0.60
C ARG A 143 17.57 6.20 1.70
N THR A 144 16.98 6.20 2.88
CA THR A 144 17.39 7.05 3.99
C THR A 144 16.80 6.52 5.31
N THR A 145 16.71 7.36 6.35
CA THR A 145 15.96 7.07 7.58
C THR A 145 14.67 7.91 7.62
N ILE A 146 13.71 7.52 8.45
CA ILE A 146 12.43 8.24 8.60
C ILE A 146 12.69 9.69 9.01
N GLY A 147 13.61 9.94 9.95
CA GLY A 147 13.94 11.29 10.40
C GLY A 147 14.54 12.15 9.29
N ALA A 148 15.52 11.62 8.54
CA ALA A 148 16.11 12.34 7.42
C ALA A 148 15.11 12.60 6.28
N ALA A 149 14.19 11.64 6.00
CA ALA A 149 13.11 11.84 5.04
C ALA A 149 12.16 12.96 5.52
N LEU A 150 11.81 12.98 6.80
CA LEU A 150 10.96 14.01 7.39
C LEU A 150 11.57 15.41 7.25
N GLU A 151 12.85 15.57 7.53
CA GLU A 151 13.57 16.84 7.36
C GLU A 151 13.58 17.28 5.89
N LYS A 152 13.91 16.37 4.97
CA LYS A 152 13.90 16.66 3.52
C LYS A 152 12.54 17.18 3.07
N TYR A 153 11.47 16.48 3.37
CA TYR A 153 10.14 16.82 2.85
C TYR A 153 9.42 17.92 3.63
N ARG A 154 9.93 18.32 4.80
CA ARG A 154 9.56 19.60 5.44
C ARG A 154 10.15 20.81 4.70
N ALA A 155 11.35 20.67 4.17
CA ALA A 155 12.01 21.74 3.41
C ALA A 155 11.53 21.79 1.95
N GLU A 156 11.23 20.63 1.35
CA GLU A 156 10.83 20.50 -0.04
C GLU A 156 9.36 20.06 -0.10
N ARG A 157 8.51 20.80 -0.83
CA ARG A 157 7.11 20.41 -1.00
C ARG A 157 7.00 19.07 -1.75
N PRO A 158 6.45 18.00 -1.14
CA PRO A 158 6.28 16.73 -1.81
C PRO A 158 5.38 16.82 -3.04
N ARG A 159 5.71 16.11 -4.11
CA ARG A 159 4.92 16.03 -5.34
C ARG A 159 4.91 14.59 -5.86
N GLY A 160 3.83 14.21 -6.50
CA GLY A 160 3.65 12.87 -7.05
C GLY A 160 3.18 11.86 -6.01
N GLU A 161 3.07 10.61 -6.38
CA GLU A 161 2.61 9.50 -5.55
C GLU A 161 3.79 8.80 -4.91
N PHE A 162 3.62 8.34 -3.68
CA PHE A 162 4.68 7.71 -2.91
C PHE A 162 4.32 6.28 -2.48
N VAL A 163 5.33 5.41 -2.54
CA VAL A 163 5.33 4.13 -1.83
C VAL A 163 6.43 4.19 -0.79
N LEU A 164 6.06 3.98 0.47
CA LEU A 164 6.99 3.96 1.60
C LEU A 164 7.30 2.51 1.93
N VAL A 165 8.57 2.13 1.90
CA VAL A 165 9.06 0.80 2.29
C VAL A 165 9.92 0.98 3.53
N ILE A 166 9.48 0.47 4.67
CA ILE A 166 10.07 0.72 5.99
C ILE A 166 10.65 -0.57 6.54
N ARG A 167 11.85 -0.51 7.09
CA ARG A 167 12.45 -1.65 7.79
C ARG A 167 11.59 -2.04 9.00
N GLY A 168 11.34 -3.34 9.16
CA GLY A 168 10.71 -3.89 10.36
C GLY A 168 11.51 -3.64 11.63
N ALA A 169 10.89 -3.81 12.78
CA ALA A 169 11.56 -3.74 14.08
C ALA A 169 12.73 -4.74 14.13
N PRO A 170 13.83 -4.41 14.83
CA PRO A 170 14.90 -5.36 15.06
C PRO A 170 14.38 -6.56 15.86
N VAL A 171 14.81 -7.76 15.47
CA VAL A 171 14.57 -8.96 16.27
C VAL A 171 15.57 -8.94 17.44
N GLU A 172 15.08 -8.88 18.65
CA GLU A 172 15.94 -9.05 19.83
C GLU A 172 16.57 -10.45 19.77
N LYS A 173 17.88 -10.49 19.56
CA LYS A 173 18.62 -11.73 19.74
C LYS A 173 18.66 -12.00 21.24
N GLY A 174 17.89 -12.99 21.71
CA GLY A 174 18.04 -13.48 23.07
C GLY A 174 19.50 -13.81 23.41
N PRO A 175 19.88 -13.87 24.70
CA PRO A 175 21.23 -14.21 25.08
C PRO A 175 21.66 -15.52 24.41
N ARG A 176 22.82 -15.50 23.75
CA ARG A 176 23.44 -16.74 23.27
C ARG A 176 23.79 -17.57 24.51
N LEU A 177 23.09 -18.67 24.71
CA LEU A 177 23.47 -19.68 25.71
C LEU A 177 24.79 -20.31 25.30
#